data_55bafc7ba8f24fc1cea7ee27899ddc6e
#
_entry.id   55bafc7ba8f24fc1cea7ee27899ddc6e
#
_cell.length_a   1.000
_cell.length_b   1.000
_cell.length_c   1.000
_cell.angle_alpha   90.00
_cell.angle_beta   90.00
_cell.angle_gamma   90.00
#
_symmetry.space_group_name_H-M   'P 1'
#
loop_
_entity.id
_entity.type
_entity.pdbx_description
1 polymer ?
#
loop_
_entity_poly.entity_id
_entity_poly.type
_entity_poly.pdbx_seq_one_letter_code
_entity_poly.pdbx_strand_id
1 'polypeptide(L)'
;MIIADLSQIAGRTYPARRRTQNLVGGMSPIQAASFSMGHVTLEPNGGQVPWHNQEQEEIYFIVEGTGEMCLGEELMTVATGQAVYIPQASFTN
;
A
#
# COMPACT_ATOMS: atom_id res chain seq x y z
N MET A 1 9.94 -23.49 -5.44
CA MET A 1 9.84 -22.03 -5.62
C MET A 1 8.35 -21.67 -5.58
N ILE A 2 7.97 -20.69 -4.80
CA ILE A 2 6.58 -20.21 -4.70
C ILE A 2 6.50 -18.86 -5.38
N ILE A 3 5.57 -18.70 -6.30
CA ILE A 3 5.41 -17.46 -7.07
C ILE A 3 3.98 -16.96 -6.88
N ALA A 4 3.85 -15.68 -6.53
CA ALA A 4 2.59 -14.95 -6.54
C ALA A 4 2.58 -14.03 -7.76
N ASP A 5 1.52 -14.11 -8.55
CA ASP A 5 1.38 -13.35 -9.78
C ASP A 5 0.23 -12.35 -9.61
N LEU A 6 0.55 -11.07 -9.71
CA LEU A 6 -0.43 -10.00 -9.52
C LEU A 6 -1.64 -10.15 -10.46
N SER A 7 -1.42 -10.61 -11.69
CA SER A 7 -2.49 -10.82 -12.65
C SER A 7 -3.47 -11.93 -12.26
N GLN A 8 -3.08 -12.80 -11.33
CA GLN A 8 -3.89 -13.91 -10.85
C GLN A 8 -4.52 -13.64 -9.48
N ILE A 9 -4.30 -12.47 -8.93
CA ILE A 9 -4.80 -12.10 -7.60
C ILE A 9 -5.92 -11.10 -7.76
N ALA A 10 -7.16 -11.52 -7.48
CA ALA A 10 -8.32 -10.64 -7.59
C ALA A 10 -8.25 -9.47 -6.61
N GLY A 11 -7.77 -9.75 -5.42
CA GLY A 11 -7.70 -8.75 -4.38
C GLY A 11 -9.07 -8.40 -3.80
N ARG A 12 -9.10 -7.32 -3.06
CA ARG A 12 -10.31 -6.82 -2.42
C ARG A 12 -10.47 -5.33 -2.68
N THR A 13 -11.69 -4.94 -3.03
CA THR A 13 -12.06 -3.53 -3.18
C THR A 13 -12.60 -3.02 -1.86
N TYR A 14 -12.06 -1.89 -1.42
CA TYR A 14 -12.45 -1.23 -0.19
C TYR A 14 -13.20 0.07 -0.50
N PRO A 15 -13.88 0.66 0.49
CA PRO A 15 -14.39 2.01 0.38
C PRO A 15 -13.29 3.01 0.00
N ALA A 16 -13.67 4.21 -0.43
CA ALA A 16 -12.74 5.24 -0.89
C ALA A 16 -11.98 4.86 -2.16
N ARG A 17 -12.59 4.06 -3.02
CA ARG A 17 -12.09 3.70 -4.35
C ARG A 17 -10.69 3.11 -4.31
N ARG A 18 -10.48 2.18 -3.39
CA ARG A 18 -9.22 1.51 -3.18
C ARG A 18 -9.35 0.01 -3.42
N ARG A 19 -8.37 -0.56 -4.11
CA ARG A 19 -8.23 -2.01 -4.29
C ARG A 19 -6.87 -2.47 -3.76
N THR A 20 -6.86 -3.55 -3.00
CA THR A 20 -5.63 -4.15 -2.47
C THR A 20 -5.49 -5.58 -2.96
N GLN A 21 -4.30 -5.90 -3.47
CA GLN A 21 -3.93 -7.24 -3.91
C GLN A 21 -2.68 -7.66 -3.13
N ASN A 22 -2.81 -8.69 -2.28
CA ASN A 22 -1.69 -9.16 -1.47
C ASN A 22 -0.82 -10.13 -2.25
N LEU A 23 0.47 -9.80 -2.38
CA LEU A 23 1.48 -10.66 -3.00
C LEU A 23 2.17 -11.55 -1.97
N VAL A 24 2.30 -11.08 -0.72
CA VAL A 24 2.82 -11.84 0.39
C VAL A 24 1.88 -11.63 1.56
N GLY A 25 1.35 -12.68 2.12
CA GLY A 25 0.35 -12.61 3.19
C GLY A 25 -1.08 -12.67 2.66
N GLY A 26 -2.05 -12.46 3.53
CA GLY A 26 -3.46 -12.56 3.17
C GLY A 26 -3.79 -13.91 2.54
N MET A 27 -4.42 -13.88 1.37
CA MET A 27 -4.81 -15.08 0.60
C MET A 27 -3.77 -15.47 -0.45
N SER A 28 -2.59 -14.85 -0.46
CA SER A 28 -1.53 -15.16 -1.40
C SER A 28 -0.95 -16.57 -1.16
N PRO A 29 -0.43 -17.24 -2.21
CA PRO A 29 0.33 -18.46 -2.02
C PRO A 29 1.63 -18.26 -1.26
N ILE A 30 2.14 -17.03 -1.15
CA ILE A 30 3.35 -16.74 -0.36
C ILE A 30 2.94 -16.28 1.04
N GLN A 31 3.41 -17.01 2.05
CA GLN A 31 3.21 -16.66 3.45
C GLN A 31 4.58 -16.55 4.13
N ALA A 32 5.01 -15.33 4.40
CA ALA A 32 6.27 -15.07 5.08
C ALA A 32 6.03 -14.77 6.56
N ALA A 33 7.00 -15.14 7.40
CA ALA A 33 6.86 -14.97 8.85
C ALA A 33 7.07 -13.53 9.32
N SER A 34 7.88 -12.77 8.60
CA SER A 34 8.37 -11.48 9.09
C SER A 34 7.93 -10.27 8.29
N PHE A 35 7.26 -10.46 7.16
CA PHE A 35 6.82 -9.34 6.32
C PHE A 35 5.61 -9.71 5.49
N SER A 36 4.96 -8.70 4.97
CA SER A 36 3.90 -8.84 3.97
C SER A 36 4.13 -7.83 2.84
N MET A 37 3.49 -8.05 1.72
CA MET A 37 3.60 -7.16 0.57
C MET A 37 2.26 -7.08 -0.14
N GLY A 38 1.81 -5.89 -0.40
CA GLY A 38 0.56 -5.65 -1.11
C GLY A 38 0.76 -4.66 -2.25
N HIS A 39 -0.09 -4.78 -3.25
CA HIS A 39 -0.22 -3.82 -4.32
C HIS A 39 -1.54 -3.09 -4.14
N VAL A 40 -1.48 -1.78 -4.02
CA VAL A 40 -2.66 -0.93 -3.77
C VAL A 40 -2.90 -0.06 -4.98
N THR A 41 -4.13 -0.08 -5.47
CA THR A 41 -4.56 0.79 -6.56
C THR A 41 -5.59 1.77 -6.03
N LEU A 42 -5.36 3.05 -6.28
CA LEU A 42 -6.30 4.13 -5.95
C LEU A 42 -6.83 4.71 -7.25
N GLU A 43 -8.16 4.88 -7.31
CA GLU A 43 -8.76 5.54 -8.47
C GLU A 43 -8.43 7.03 -8.46
N PRO A 44 -8.23 7.64 -9.65
CA PRO A 44 -8.06 9.08 -9.76
C PRO A 44 -9.26 9.83 -9.18
N ASN A 45 -9.00 11.02 -8.65
CA ASN A 45 -10.06 11.92 -8.18
C ASN A 45 -10.95 11.32 -7.09
N GLY A 46 -10.35 10.84 -6.03
CA GLY A 46 -11.09 10.40 -4.87
C GLY A 46 -10.64 9.10 -4.24
N GLY A 47 -9.79 8.33 -4.91
CA GLY A 47 -9.19 7.15 -4.29
C GLY A 47 -8.26 7.57 -3.16
N GLN A 48 -8.39 6.92 -1.99
CA GLN A 48 -7.54 7.26 -0.86
C GLN A 48 -7.39 6.09 0.11
N VAL A 49 -6.29 6.09 0.82
CA VAL A 49 -6.08 5.24 2.00
C VAL A 49 -6.52 6.08 3.19
N PRO A 50 -7.52 5.64 3.97
CA PRO A 50 -7.95 6.39 5.14
C PRO A 50 -6.82 6.55 6.17
N TRP A 51 -6.92 7.57 6.99
CA TRP A 51 -6.00 7.75 8.10
C TRP A 51 -5.98 6.52 8.99
N HIS A 52 -4.79 6.07 9.33
CA HIS A 52 -4.61 4.95 10.24
C HIS A 52 -3.28 5.07 11.00
N ASN A 53 -3.17 4.33 12.08
CA ASN A 53 -1.97 4.27 12.88
C ASN A 53 -1.22 2.98 12.54
N GLN A 54 0.03 3.11 12.15
CA GLN A 54 0.87 1.98 11.77
C GLN A 54 1.52 1.34 12.98
N GLU A 55 1.31 0.04 13.16
CA GLU A 55 1.96 -0.74 14.21
C GLU A 55 3.35 -1.24 13.80
N GLN A 56 3.63 -1.27 12.51
CA GLN A 56 4.88 -1.76 11.93
C GLN A 56 5.49 -0.69 11.02
N GLU A 57 6.80 -0.80 10.81
CA GLU A 57 7.44 -0.02 9.74
C GLU A 57 6.86 -0.43 8.39
N GLU A 58 6.73 0.52 7.50
CA GLU A 58 6.31 0.26 6.12
C GLU A 58 7.12 1.07 5.13
N ILE A 59 7.17 0.55 3.91
CA ILE A 59 7.65 1.28 2.74
C ILE A 59 6.50 1.30 1.73
N TYR A 60 6.16 2.48 1.23
CA TYR A 60 5.33 2.62 0.05
C TYR A 60 6.23 2.93 -1.13
N PHE A 61 6.16 2.12 -2.15
CA PHE A 61 6.85 2.40 -3.41
C PHE A 61 5.82 2.74 -4.47
N ILE A 62 5.97 3.92 -5.08
CA ILE A 62 5.04 4.40 -6.09
C ILE A 62 5.41 3.80 -7.44
N VAL A 63 4.62 2.83 -7.88
CA VAL A 63 4.85 2.14 -9.15
C VAL A 63 4.44 3.01 -10.31
N GLU A 64 3.28 3.66 -10.21
CA GLU A 64 2.73 4.49 -11.27
C GLU A 64 1.83 5.58 -10.72
N GLY A 65 1.97 6.79 -11.24
CA GLY A 65 1.10 7.90 -10.93
C GLY A 65 1.69 8.89 -9.94
N THR A 66 0.82 9.80 -9.50
CA THR A 66 1.13 10.82 -8.50
C THR A 66 0.02 10.86 -7.47
N GLY A 67 0.35 11.29 -6.27
CA GLY A 67 -0.62 11.46 -5.21
C GLY A 67 -0.08 12.32 -4.10
N GLU A 68 -0.94 12.59 -3.13
CA GLU A 68 -0.54 13.27 -1.92
C GLU A 68 -0.44 12.28 -0.78
N MET A 69 0.58 12.44 0.04
CA MET A 69 0.80 11.61 1.21
C MET A 69 0.91 12.47 2.46
N CYS A 70 0.17 12.07 3.47
CA CYS A 70 0.20 12.72 4.78
C CYS A 70 0.85 11.78 5.79
N LEU A 71 1.84 12.30 6.51
CA LEU A 71 2.48 11.58 7.60
C LEU A 71 2.59 12.54 8.78
N GLY A 72 1.81 12.30 9.83
CA GLY A 72 1.66 13.27 10.90
C GLY A 72 1.14 14.60 10.36
N GLU A 73 1.92 15.68 10.53
CA GLU A 73 1.56 17.01 10.03
C GLU A 73 2.19 17.33 8.67
N GLU A 74 3.01 16.41 8.14
CA GLU A 74 3.64 16.60 6.84
C GLU A 74 2.70 16.20 5.72
N LEU A 75 2.68 17.03 4.67
CA LEU A 75 1.95 16.75 3.43
C LEU A 75 2.93 16.90 2.28
N MET A 76 3.08 15.84 1.49
CA MET A 76 3.98 15.85 0.34
C MET A 76 3.34 15.18 -0.86
N THR A 77 3.69 15.68 -2.05
CA THR A 77 3.36 15.02 -3.29
C THR A 77 4.38 13.92 -3.56
N VAL A 78 3.90 12.75 -3.92
CA VAL A 78 4.73 11.60 -4.29
C VAL A 78 4.43 11.17 -5.71
N ALA A 79 5.40 10.57 -6.36
CA ALA A 79 5.30 10.23 -7.78
C ALA A 79 6.01 8.92 -8.09
N THR A 80 5.78 8.42 -9.30
CA THR A 80 6.40 7.18 -9.82
C THR A 80 7.89 7.12 -9.52
N GLY A 81 8.33 5.99 -9.00
CA GLY A 81 9.73 5.71 -8.72
C GLY A 81 10.20 6.13 -7.33
N GLN A 82 9.34 6.77 -6.54
CA GLN A 82 9.68 7.19 -5.19
C GLN A 82 9.28 6.17 -4.14
N ALA A 83 10.10 6.02 -3.12
CA ALA A 83 9.78 5.23 -1.93
C ALA A 83 9.55 6.17 -0.75
N VAL A 84 8.54 5.86 0.04
CA VAL A 84 8.20 6.62 1.25
C VAL A 84 8.35 5.69 2.44
N TYR A 85 9.16 6.11 3.41
CA TYR A 85 9.31 5.37 4.65
C TYR A 85 8.29 5.83 5.69
N ILE A 86 7.59 4.87 6.27
CA ILE A 86 6.60 5.13 7.31
C ILE A 86 7.08 4.46 8.60
N PRO A 87 7.50 5.25 9.59
CA PRO A 87 7.96 4.70 10.87
C PRO A 87 6.84 3.98 11.61
N GLN A 88 7.24 3.08 12.50
CA GLN A 88 6.33 2.42 13.42
C GLN A 88 5.57 3.45 14.27
N ALA A 89 4.30 3.16 14.55
CA ALA A 89 3.42 4.00 15.38
C ALA A 89 3.16 5.40 14.83
N SER A 90 3.24 5.57 13.49
CA SER A 90 2.95 6.84 12.83
C SER A 90 1.53 6.87 12.28
N PHE A 91 0.90 8.05 12.30
CA PHE A 91 -0.33 8.30 11.57
C PHE A 91 0.01 8.63 10.12
N THR A 92 -0.63 7.94 9.20
CA THR A 92 -0.40 8.12 7.77
C THR A 92 -1.69 7.98 6.98
N ASN A 93 -1.65 8.53 5.80
CA ASN A 93 -2.82 8.52 4.91
C ASN A 93 -2.37 8.46 3.44
#